data_2f73ec16e24f014936ee85ca08839782
#
_entry.id   2f73ec16e24f014936ee85ca08839782
#
_cell.length_a   1.000
_cell.length_b   1.000
_cell.length_c   1.000
_cell.angle_alpha   90.00
_cell.angle_beta   90.00
_cell.angle_gamma   90.00
#
_symmetry.space_group_name_H-M   'P 1'
#
loop_
_entity.id
_entity.type
_entity.pdbx_description
1 polymer ?
#
loop_
_entity_poly.entity_id
_entity_poly.type
_entity_poly.pdbx_seq_one_letter_code
_entity_poly.pdbx_strand_id
1 'polypeptide(L)'
;MMATWMVPEGDRQGVLQRLIKDRFIDDSRYAEAFVREKSNLSAWGEYKIRATLRRKGIADEIINNALQQMPAEQNIERLTERLKRKMRTIKYDTTYQLKTKLIRHALSLGFTMDDVLKCVEEVMRDINTEEECDDFLF
;
A
#
# COMPACT_ATOMS: atom_id res chain seq x y z
N MET A 1 39.07 14.14 -0.23
CA MET A 1 38.45 14.41 -1.56
C MET A 1 39.08 13.49 -2.60
N MET A 2 38.26 12.77 -3.29
CA MET A 2 38.72 11.82 -4.32
C MET A 2 39.54 12.47 -5.42
N ALA A 3 39.26 13.71 -5.76
CA ALA A 3 39.96 14.45 -6.81
C ALA A 3 41.44 14.69 -6.50
N THR A 4 41.84 14.68 -5.24
CA THR A 4 43.23 14.93 -4.83
C THR A 4 44.08 13.67 -4.79
N TRP A 5 43.53 12.51 -5.05
CA TRP A 5 44.23 11.24 -4.94
C TRP A 5 44.72 10.68 -6.27
N MET A 6 44.82 11.49 -7.30
CA MET A 6 45.34 11.12 -8.61
C MET A 6 44.73 9.85 -9.21
N VAL A 7 43.44 9.62 -8.97
CA VAL A 7 42.73 8.49 -9.58
C VAL A 7 42.50 8.82 -11.05
N PRO A 8 42.90 7.93 -12.01
CA PRO A 8 42.62 8.15 -13.42
C PRO A 8 41.10 8.30 -13.70
N GLU A 9 40.74 9.11 -14.67
CA GLU A 9 39.34 9.36 -15.01
C GLU A 9 38.56 8.08 -15.29
N GLY A 10 39.17 7.09 -15.92
CA GLY A 10 38.55 5.79 -16.18
C GLY A 10 38.17 5.04 -14.91
N ASP A 11 39.00 5.12 -13.88
CA ASP A 11 38.72 4.49 -12.58
C ASP A 11 37.64 5.24 -11.82
N ARG A 12 37.56 6.56 -11.97
CA ARG A 12 36.48 7.36 -11.39
C ARG A 12 35.12 6.94 -11.92
N GLN A 13 35.01 6.74 -13.23
CA GLN A 13 33.75 6.30 -13.83
C GLN A 13 33.37 4.90 -13.36
N GLY A 14 34.33 3.99 -13.23
CA GLY A 14 34.10 2.66 -12.70
C GLY A 14 33.62 2.66 -11.26
N VAL A 15 34.22 3.48 -10.40
CA VAL A 15 33.81 3.65 -9.01
C VAL A 15 32.41 4.26 -8.93
N LEU A 16 32.12 5.27 -9.74
CA LEU A 16 30.82 5.91 -9.79
C LEU A 16 29.72 4.94 -10.22
N GLN A 17 29.99 4.13 -11.24
CA GLN A 17 29.05 3.10 -11.70
C GLN A 17 28.79 2.05 -10.64
N ARG A 18 29.79 1.63 -9.89
CA ARG A 18 29.64 0.70 -8.76
C ARG A 18 28.78 1.30 -7.66
N LEU A 19 29.01 2.56 -7.30
CA LEU A 19 28.22 3.26 -6.28
C LEU A 19 26.76 3.38 -6.68
N ILE A 20 26.49 3.69 -7.94
CA ILE A 20 25.13 3.76 -8.47
C ILE A 20 24.46 2.39 -8.43
N LYS A 21 25.17 1.35 -8.84
CA LYS A 21 24.65 -0.01 -8.83
C LYS A 21 24.38 -0.51 -7.42
N ASP A 22 25.28 -0.28 -6.47
CA ASP A 22 25.11 -0.68 -5.09
C ASP A 22 23.94 0.05 -4.45
N ARG A 23 23.79 1.35 -4.73
CA ARG A 23 22.64 2.14 -4.26
C ARG A 23 21.33 1.62 -4.85
N PHE A 24 21.32 1.24 -6.12
CA PHE A 24 20.15 0.66 -6.77
C PHE A 24 19.74 -0.64 -6.08
N ILE A 25 20.68 -1.52 -5.77
CA ILE A 25 20.42 -2.78 -5.07
C ILE A 25 19.87 -2.53 -3.66
N ASP A 26 20.47 -1.60 -2.91
CA ASP A 26 20.02 -1.26 -1.56
C ASP A 26 18.63 -0.63 -1.57
N ASP A 27 18.36 0.27 -2.50
CA ASP A 27 17.05 0.89 -2.66
C ASP A 27 15.98 -0.15 -3.06
N SER A 28 16.35 -1.12 -3.92
CA SER A 28 15.44 -2.21 -4.30
C SER A 28 15.08 -3.09 -3.11
N ARG A 29 16.05 -3.47 -2.30
CA ARG A 29 15.83 -4.24 -1.07
C ARG A 29 14.96 -3.47 -0.08
N TYR A 30 15.24 -2.20 0.08
CA TYR A 30 14.45 -1.33 0.95
C TYR A 30 13.01 -1.22 0.47
N ALA A 31 12.81 -0.98 -0.82
CA ALA A 31 11.47 -0.86 -1.41
C ALA A 31 10.67 -2.16 -1.26
N GLU A 32 11.28 -3.30 -1.54
CA GLU A 32 10.64 -4.61 -1.38
C GLU A 32 10.24 -4.88 0.06
N ALA A 33 11.14 -4.63 1.01
CA ALA A 33 10.87 -4.79 2.43
C ALA A 33 9.76 -3.84 2.90
N PHE A 34 9.80 -2.59 2.43
CA PHE A 34 8.79 -1.58 2.76
C PHE A 34 7.41 -1.98 2.23
N VAL A 35 7.33 -2.40 0.97
CA VAL A 35 6.07 -2.86 0.36
C VAL A 35 5.50 -4.05 1.15
N ARG A 36 6.33 -5.02 1.45
CA ARG A 36 5.93 -6.21 2.20
C ARG A 36 5.41 -5.86 3.59
N GLU A 37 6.13 -5.03 4.32
CA GLU A 37 5.75 -4.62 5.67
C GLU A 37 4.45 -3.83 5.66
N LYS A 38 4.35 -2.81 4.80
CA LYS A 38 3.17 -1.94 4.77
C LYS A 38 1.93 -2.63 4.22
N SER A 39 2.07 -3.54 3.27
CA SER A 39 0.93 -4.30 2.78
C SER A 39 0.45 -5.35 3.78
N ASN A 40 1.36 -6.00 4.50
CA ASN A 40 1.02 -7.06 5.45
C ASN A 40 0.51 -6.52 6.79
N LEU A 41 1.20 -5.55 7.36
CA LEU A 41 0.91 -5.05 8.71
C LEU A 41 -0.07 -3.90 8.72
N SER A 42 0.04 -2.98 7.79
CA SER A 42 -0.73 -1.74 7.77
C SER A 42 -1.85 -1.72 6.75
N ALA A 43 -1.94 -2.73 5.89
CA ALA A 43 -2.91 -2.83 4.80
C ALA A 43 -2.89 -1.59 3.88
N TRP A 44 -1.71 -1.06 3.59
CA TRP A 44 -1.57 0.08 2.69
C TRP A 44 -1.78 -0.34 1.24
N GLY A 45 -2.44 0.50 0.47
CA GLY A 45 -2.61 0.32 -0.96
C GLY A 45 -1.41 0.82 -1.75
N GLU A 46 -1.41 0.53 -3.03
CA GLU A 46 -0.34 0.86 -3.96
C GLU A 46 -0.01 2.36 -3.97
N TYR A 47 -1.02 3.22 -4.03
CA TYR A 47 -0.82 4.67 -4.14
C TYR A 47 -0.09 5.26 -2.93
N LYS A 48 -0.46 4.82 -1.73
CA LYS A 48 0.16 5.32 -0.50
C LYS A 48 1.61 4.86 -0.38
N ILE A 49 1.88 3.60 -0.71
CA ILE A 49 3.23 3.04 -0.73
C ILE A 49 4.09 3.78 -1.75
N ARG A 50 3.58 3.96 -2.96
CA ARG A 50 4.28 4.66 -4.04
C ARG A 50 4.62 6.10 -3.64
N ALA A 51 3.66 6.85 -3.12
CA ALA A 51 3.87 8.23 -2.70
C ALA A 51 4.91 8.34 -1.59
N THR A 52 4.90 7.43 -0.63
CA THR A 52 5.85 7.41 0.47
C THR A 52 7.27 7.10 -0.01
N LEU A 53 7.42 6.11 -0.90
CA LEU A 53 8.73 5.76 -1.46
C LEU A 53 9.30 6.88 -2.33
N ARG A 54 8.44 7.58 -3.09
CA ARG A 54 8.87 8.75 -3.86
C ARG A 54 9.38 9.87 -2.96
N ARG A 55 8.74 10.13 -1.84
CA ARG A 55 9.19 11.12 -0.86
C ARG A 55 10.56 10.76 -0.29
N LYS A 56 10.85 9.48 -0.17
CA LYS A 56 12.14 9.00 0.32
C LYS A 56 13.24 9.02 -0.75
N GLY A 57 12.90 9.44 -1.97
CA GLY A 57 13.87 9.59 -3.05
C GLY A 57 14.17 8.31 -3.82
N ILE A 58 13.30 7.31 -3.73
CA ILE A 58 13.46 6.06 -4.46
C ILE A 58 12.95 6.22 -5.90
N ALA A 59 13.70 5.71 -6.87
CA ALA A 59 13.35 5.81 -8.29
C ALA A 59 12.05 5.05 -8.59
N ASP A 60 11.25 5.61 -9.51
CA ASP A 60 9.96 5.02 -9.90
C ASP A 60 10.10 3.58 -10.42
N GLU A 61 11.16 3.29 -11.16
CA GLU A 61 11.44 1.95 -11.67
C GLU A 61 11.58 0.92 -10.53
N ILE A 62 12.29 1.28 -9.49
CA ILE A 62 12.47 0.44 -8.30
C ILE A 62 11.13 0.25 -7.58
N ILE A 63 10.36 1.32 -7.44
CA ILE A 63 9.03 1.28 -6.83
C ILE A 63 8.11 0.36 -7.61
N ASN A 64 8.07 0.49 -8.94
CA ASN A 64 7.23 -0.35 -9.79
C ASN A 64 7.59 -1.84 -9.67
N ASN A 65 8.88 -2.16 -9.67
CA ASN A 65 9.34 -3.54 -9.51
C ASN A 65 8.93 -4.12 -8.15
N ALA A 66 9.05 -3.34 -7.08
CA ALA A 66 8.64 -3.77 -5.75
C ALA A 66 7.12 -3.97 -5.66
N LEU A 67 6.33 -3.09 -6.27
CA LEU A 67 4.87 -3.19 -6.27
C LEU A 67 4.35 -4.35 -7.12
N GLN A 68 5.06 -4.75 -8.18
CA GLN A 68 4.70 -5.90 -8.99
C GLN A 68 4.74 -7.21 -8.21
N GLN A 69 5.55 -7.29 -7.18
CA GLN A 69 5.63 -8.47 -6.31
C GLN A 69 4.47 -8.56 -5.33
N MET A 70 3.65 -7.52 -5.25
CA MET A 70 2.52 -7.42 -4.35
C MET A 70 1.30 -8.14 -4.94
N PRO A 71 0.80 -9.22 -4.32
CA PRO A 71 -0.37 -9.92 -4.87
C PRO A 71 -1.64 -9.09 -4.68
N ALA A 72 -2.28 -8.73 -5.78
CA ALA A 72 -3.46 -7.86 -5.76
C ALA A 72 -4.63 -8.48 -4.98
N GLU A 73 -4.86 -9.78 -5.14
CA GLU A 73 -5.94 -10.49 -4.45
C GLU A 73 -5.79 -10.47 -2.93
N GLN A 74 -4.58 -10.73 -2.44
CA GLN A 74 -4.29 -10.69 -1.01
C GLN A 74 -4.46 -9.29 -0.44
N ASN A 75 -4.14 -8.26 -1.20
CA ASN A 75 -4.33 -6.88 -0.76
C ASN A 75 -5.81 -6.54 -0.61
N ILE A 76 -6.65 -6.99 -1.52
CA ILE A 76 -8.10 -6.79 -1.44
C ILE A 76 -8.67 -7.52 -0.23
N GLU A 77 -8.24 -8.75 0.03
CA GLU A 77 -8.65 -9.51 1.21
C GLU A 77 -8.26 -8.80 2.51
N ARG A 78 -7.03 -8.31 2.58
CA ARG A 78 -6.54 -7.57 3.75
C ARG A 78 -7.31 -6.28 3.97
N LEU A 79 -7.63 -5.56 2.89
CA LEU A 79 -8.46 -4.37 2.97
C LEU A 79 -9.85 -4.70 3.50
N THR A 80 -10.46 -5.75 2.98
CA THR A 80 -11.78 -6.20 3.43
C THR A 80 -11.79 -6.54 4.91
N GLU A 81 -10.80 -7.28 5.39
CA GLU A 81 -10.65 -7.60 6.81
C GLU A 81 -10.46 -6.34 7.67
N ARG A 82 -9.63 -5.41 7.18
CA ARG A 82 -9.37 -4.16 7.85
C ARG A 82 -10.65 -3.32 7.98
N LEU A 83 -11.45 -3.27 6.92
CA LEU A 83 -12.72 -2.57 6.92
C LEU A 83 -13.73 -3.22 7.87
N LYS A 84 -13.78 -4.54 7.94
CA LYS A 84 -14.64 -5.26 8.87
C LYS A 84 -14.28 -4.92 10.33
N ARG A 85 -12.99 -4.87 10.66
CA ARG A 85 -12.53 -4.46 11.98
C ARG A 85 -12.87 -3.00 12.27
N LYS A 86 -12.67 -2.13 11.30
CA LYS A 86 -12.96 -0.70 11.44
C LYS A 86 -14.44 -0.45 11.64
N MET A 87 -15.28 -1.19 10.94
CA MET A 87 -16.73 -1.11 11.05
C MET A 87 -17.24 -1.29 12.48
N ARG A 88 -16.60 -2.18 13.24
CA ARG A 88 -16.96 -2.43 14.64
C ARG A 88 -16.69 -1.23 15.55
N THR A 89 -15.75 -0.36 15.17
CA THR A 89 -15.35 0.80 15.96
C THR A 89 -16.00 2.11 15.51
N ILE A 90 -16.55 2.13 14.29
CA ILE A 90 -17.19 3.33 13.75
C ILE A 90 -18.60 3.47 14.29
N LYS A 91 -18.91 4.65 14.81
CA LYS A 91 -20.29 5.00 15.16
C LYS A 91 -20.98 5.57 13.93
N TYR A 92 -22.17 5.06 13.63
CA TYR A 92 -22.95 5.53 12.50
C TYR A 92 -24.43 5.48 12.83
N ASP A 93 -25.19 6.42 12.27
CA ASP A 93 -26.64 6.46 12.42
C ASP A 93 -27.35 5.77 11.26
N THR A 94 -26.78 5.89 10.05
CA THR A 94 -27.35 5.29 8.84
C THR A 94 -26.31 4.44 8.13
N THR A 95 -26.79 3.46 7.37
CA THR A 95 -25.95 2.61 6.53
C THR A 95 -25.12 3.44 5.53
N TYR A 96 -25.72 4.51 5.02
CA TYR A 96 -25.04 5.44 4.11
C TYR A 96 -23.82 6.11 4.77
N GLN A 97 -23.97 6.54 6.01
CA GLN A 97 -22.85 7.13 6.76
C GLN A 97 -21.73 6.13 6.98
N LEU A 98 -22.08 4.89 7.32
CA LEU A 98 -21.09 3.82 7.47
C LEU A 98 -20.34 3.60 6.17
N LYS A 99 -21.06 3.48 5.05
CA LYS A 99 -20.45 3.30 3.73
C LYS A 99 -19.47 4.43 3.39
N THR A 100 -19.88 5.68 3.62
CA THR A 100 -19.04 6.85 3.36
C THR A 100 -17.77 6.84 4.20
N LYS A 101 -17.89 6.53 5.48
CA LYS A 101 -16.72 6.45 6.39
C LYS A 101 -15.77 5.34 5.98
N LEU A 102 -16.27 4.18 5.60
CA LEU A 102 -15.44 3.07 5.11
C LEU A 102 -14.71 3.43 3.82
N ILE A 103 -15.39 4.06 2.87
CA ILE A 103 -14.79 4.51 1.62
C ILE A 103 -13.65 5.49 1.88
N ARG A 104 -13.87 6.50 2.74
CA ARG A 104 -12.85 7.48 3.10
C ARG A 104 -11.64 6.83 3.74
N HIS A 105 -11.88 5.90 4.66
CA HIS A 105 -10.81 5.19 5.34
C HIS A 105 -9.97 4.37 4.34
N ALA A 106 -10.62 3.62 3.46
CA ALA A 106 -9.94 2.81 2.47
C ALA A 106 -9.16 3.66 1.47
N LEU A 107 -9.71 4.80 1.02
CA LEU A 107 -8.99 5.73 0.15
C LEU A 107 -7.76 6.32 0.85
N SER A 108 -7.84 6.59 2.15
CA SER A 108 -6.69 7.08 2.92
C SER A 108 -5.57 6.05 3.02
N LEU A 109 -5.88 4.77 2.89
CA LEU A 109 -4.89 3.70 2.86
C LEU A 109 -4.20 3.56 1.50
N GLY A 110 -4.66 4.28 0.46
CA GLY A 110 -4.01 4.33 -0.84
C GLY A 110 -4.52 3.33 -1.87
N PHE A 111 -5.74 2.82 -1.71
CA PHE A 111 -6.37 1.94 -2.69
C PHE A 111 -7.08 2.73 -3.78
N THR A 112 -7.31 2.10 -4.94
CA THR A 112 -8.10 2.71 -6.02
C THR A 112 -9.57 2.74 -5.65
N MET A 113 -10.33 3.65 -6.26
CA MET A 113 -11.78 3.73 -6.03
C MET A 113 -12.49 2.43 -6.39
N ASP A 114 -12.08 1.77 -7.47
CA ASP A 114 -12.66 0.49 -7.90
C ASP A 114 -12.47 -0.60 -6.85
N ASP A 115 -11.26 -0.73 -6.31
CA ASP A 115 -10.95 -1.71 -5.27
C ASP A 115 -11.69 -1.39 -3.97
N VAL A 116 -11.75 -0.11 -3.61
CA VAL A 116 -12.48 0.36 -2.43
C VAL A 116 -13.96 0.03 -2.52
N LEU A 117 -14.58 0.30 -3.65
CA LEU A 117 -16.00 0.01 -3.86
C LEU A 117 -16.31 -1.47 -3.77
N LYS A 118 -15.48 -2.32 -4.36
CA LYS A 118 -15.63 -3.78 -4.26
C LYS A 118 -15.56 -4.26 -2.82
N CYS A 119 -14.58 -3.80 -2.07
CA CYS A 119 -14.41 -4.19 -0.67
C CYS A 119 -15.54 -3.70 0.21
N VAL A 120 -15.98 -2.46 0.03
CA VAL A 120 -17.07 -1.87 0.79
C VAL A 120 -18.38 -2.57 0.50
N GLU A 121 -18.68 -2.89 -0.75
CA GLU A 121 -19.85 -3.65 -1.13
C GLU A 121 -19.88 -5.02 -0.45
N GLU A 122 -18.77 -5.71 -0.44
CA GLU A 122 -18.65 -7.02 0.22
C GLU A 122 -18.91 -6.92 1.72
N VAL A 123 -18.32 -5.93 2.38
CA VAL A 123 -18.52 -5.68 3.81
C VAL A 123 -19.99 -5.33 4.10
N MET A 124 -20.61 -4.52 3.24
CA MET A 124 -22.00 -4.11 3.40
C MET A 124 -22.98 -5.25 3.16
N ARG A 125 -22.64 -6.21 2.31
CA ARG A 125 -23.47 -7.42 2.13
C ARG A 125 -23.59 -8.22 3.41
N ASP A 126 -22.48 -8.37 4.13
CA ASP A 126 -22.46 -9.08 5.40
C ASP A 126 -23.40 -8.42 6.41
N ILE A 127 -23.42 -7.09 6.45
CA ILE A 127 -24.32 -6.33 7.34
C ILE A 127 -25.78 -6.53 6.95
N ASN A 128 -26.11 -6.42 5.68
CA ASN A 128 -27.46 -6.59 5.20
C ASN A 128 -27.99 -7.99 5.52
N THR A 129 -27.13 -9.00 5.42
CA THR A 129 -27.48 -10.38 5.78
C THR A 129 -27.76 -10.50 7.29
N GLU A 130 -26.98 -9.84 8.14
CA GLU A 130 -27.20 -9.81 9.58
C GLU A 130 -28.49 -9.08 9.93
N GLU A 131 -28.78 -7.94 9.28
CA GLU A 131 -30.04 -7.20 9.46
C GLU A 131 -31.24 -8.02 9.04
N GLU A 132 -31.15 -8.72 7.91
CA GLU A 132 -32.22 -9.62 7.44
C GLU A 132 -32.45 -10.77 8.42
N CYS A 133 -31.39 -11.32 9.00
CA CYS A 133 -31.47 -12.36 10.03
C CYS A 133 -32.15 -11.84 11.30
N ASP A 134 -31.84 -10.62 11.71
CA ASP A 134 -32.46 -9.99 12.87
C ASP A 134 -33.96 -9.72 12.64
N ASP A 135 -34.31 -9.22 11.45
CA ASP A 135 -35.73 -9.04 11.07
C ASP A 135 -36.46 -10.35 11.03
N PHE A 136 -35.82 -11.44 10.68
CA PHE A 136 -36.46 -12.76 10.62
C PHE A 136 -36.70 -13.35 12.01
N LEU A 137 -35.91 -12.97 13.01
CA LEU A 137 -36.08 -13.43 14.38
C LEU A 137 -37.24 -12.75 15.13
N PHE A 138 -37.76 -11.67 14.59
CA PHE A 138 -38.94 -10.98 15.09
C PHE A 138 -40.19 -11.30 14.29
#